data_01e901496f7c4156197eb7585050dbdc
#
_entry.id   01e901496f7c4156197eb7585050dbdc
#
_cell.length_a   1.000
_cell.length_b   1.000
_cell.length_c   1.000
_cell.angle_alpha   90.00
_cell.angle_beta   90.00
_cell.angle_gamma   90.00
#
_symmetry.space_group_name_H-M   'P 1'
#
loop_
_entity.id
_entity.type
_entity.pdbx_description
1 polymer ?
#
loop_
_entity_poly.entity_id
_entity_poly.type
_entity_poly.pdbx_seq_one_letter_code
_entity_poly.pdbx_strand_id
1 'polypeptide(L)'
;FGIGTSRADESRSHAKAAELLTFMGISHRAGQLARNLPYGDQRRLEIARALALEPKVLLLDEPAAGFNPQEKVELGELIKKTRDAGYAVLLIEHDMSLVMKISDRVSVLDFGQKIAEGTPKEIQNDQKVIDAYLGVADHAS
;
A
#
# COMPACT_ATOMS: atom_id res chain seq x y z
N PHE A 1 -21.82 -1.86 30.85
CA PHE A 1 -22.93 -1.60 29.91
C PHE A 1 -22.59 -2.28 28.63
N GLY A 2 -23.05 -3.58 28.45
CA GLY A 2 -22.91 -4.30 27.21
C GLY A 2 -23.95 -3.78 26.23
N ILE A 3 -23.53 -3.01 25.23
CA ILE A 3 -24.34 -2.78 24.04
C ILE A 3 -24.27 -4.09 23.27
N GLY A 4 -25.35 -4.89 23.36
CA GLY A 4 -25.45 -6.12 22.62
C GLY A 4 -25.41 -5.82 21.13
N THR A 5 -24.28 -6.10 20.48
CA THR A 5 -24.24 -6.21 19.03
C THR A 5 -25.28 -7.25 18.62
N SER A 6 -26.26 -6.83 17.81
CA SER A 6 -27.27 -7.74 17.28
C SER A 6 -26.55 -8.87 16.51
N ARG A 7 -27.06 -10.11 16.55
CA ARG A 7 -26.57 -11.23 15.71
C ARG A 7 -26.46 -10.83 14.23
N ALA A 8 -27.32 -9.90 13.79
CA ALA A 8 -27.27 -9.36 12.44
C ALA A 8 -26.05 -8.48 12.20
N ASP A 9 -25.58 -7.70 13.20
CA ASP A 9 -24.37 -6.87 13.09
C ASP A 9 -23.11 -7.73 13.09
N GLU A 10 -23.09 -8.75 13.92
CA GLU A 10 -21.99 -9.72 13.95
C GLU A 10 -21.87 -10.48 12.62
N SER A 11 -23.00 -10.96 12.07
CA SER A 11 -23.03 -11.62 10.76
C SER A 11 -22.54 -10.70 9.63
N ARG A 12 -22.94 -9.42 9.64
CA ARG A 12 -22.48 -8.44 8.65
C ARG A 12 -20.97 -8.19 8.77
N SER A 13 -20.45 -8.07 9.99
CA SER A 13 -19.02 -7.88 10.23
C SER A 13 -18.20 -9.07 9.73
N HIS A 14 -18.66 -10.30 9.99
CA HIS A 14 -18.02 -11.50 9.48
C HIS A 14 -18.05 -11.59 7.94
N ALA A 15 -19.18 -11.25 7.32
CA ALA A 15 -19.28 -11.23 5.86
C ALA A 15 -18.32 -10.19 5.25
N LYS A 16 -18.25 -8.98 5.81
CA LYS A 16 -17.32 -7.93 5.37
C LYS A 16 -15.87 -8.35 5.53
N ALA A 17 -15.53 -8.98 6.66
CA ALA A 17 -14.18 -9.49 6.88
C ALA A 17 -13.80 -10.56 5.83
N ALA A 18 -14.69 -11.52 5.54
CA ALA A 18 -14.46 -12.55 4.53
C ALA A 18 -14.28 -11.96 3.12
N GLU A 19 -15.09 -10.95 2.76
CA GLU A 19 -14.98 -10.22 1.50
C GLU A 19 -13.60 -9.54 1.38
N LEU A 20 -13.16 -8.83 2.41
CA LEU A 20 -11.87 -8.14 2.42
C LEU A 20 -10.68 -9.10 2.40
N LEU A 21 -10.74 -10.22 3.12
CA LEU A 21 -9.71 -11.25 3.04
C LEU A 21 -9.62 -11.85 1.63
N THR A 22 -10.76 -12.02 0.96
CA THR A 22 -10.80 -12.47 -0.44
C THR A 22 -10.23 -11.42 -1.37
N PHE A 23 -10.60 -10.15 -1.18
CA PHE A 23 -10.05 -9.04 -1.94
C PHE A 23 -8.53 -8.95 -1.83
N MET A 24 -7.98 -9.19 -0.63
CA MET A 24 -6.53 -9.21 -0.36
C MET A 24 -5.84 -10.52 -0.77
N GLY A 25 -6.57 -11.56 -1.19
CA GLY A 25 -6.00 -12.84 -1.60
C GLY A 25 -5.54 -13.73 -0.43
N ILE A 26 -6.00 -13.46 0.79
CA ILE A 26 -5.61 -14.20 2.01
C ILE A 26 -6.78 -14.91 2.70
N SER A 27 -7.88 -15.19 2.00
CA SER A 27 -9.05 -15.88 2.56
C SER A 27 -8.71 -17.27 3.12
N HIS A 28 -7.69 -17.95 2.54
CA HIS A 28 -7.20 -19.24 3.03
C HIS A 28 -6.53 -19.16 4.42
N ARG A 29 -6.28 -17.96 4.93
CA ARG A 29 -5.72 -17.67 6.25
C ARG A 29 -6.76 -17.32 7.31
N ALA A 30 -8.05 -17.24 6.96
CA ALA A 30 -9.11 -16.72 7.82
C ALA A 30 -9.19 -17.37 9.21
N GLY A 31 -8.82 -18.66 9.34
CA GLY A 31 -8.80 -19.39 10.63
C GLY A 31 -7.49 -19.29 11.41
N GLN A 32 -6.50 -18.52 10.93
CA GLN A 32 -5.19 -18.44 11.56
C GLN A 32 -5.07 -17.19 12.44
N LEU A 33 -4.28 -17.28 13.50
CA LEU A 33 -3.92 -16.11 14.30
C LEU A 33 -3.03 -15.18 13.49
N ALA A 34 -3.33 -13.88 13.49
CA ALA A 34 -2.60 -12.87 12.73
C ALA A 34 -1.08 -12.91 12.95
N ARG A 35 -0.64 -13.13 14.20
CA ARG A 35 0.78 -13.23 14.56
C ARG A 35 1.53 -14.42 13.93
N ASN A 36 0.78 -15.43 13.44
CA ASN A 36 1.36 -16.64 12.83
C ASN A 36 1.38 -16.57 11.31
N LEU A 37 0.89 -15.48 10.72
CA LEU A 37 0.91 -15.29 9.27
C LEU A 37 2.34 -14.99 8.78
N PRO A 38 2.69 -15.40 7.56
CA PRO A 38 3.87 -14.88 6.87
C PRO A 38 3.82 -13.34 6.79
N TYR A 39 4.98 -12.70 6.75
CA TYR A 39 5.07 -11.23 6.80
C TYR A 39 4.25 -10.54 5.70
N GLY A 40 4.30 -11.04 4.46
CA GLY A 40 3.51 -10.50 3.35
C GLY A 40 1.99 -10.61 3.59
N ASP A 41 1.52 -11.72 4.19
CA ASP A 41 0.11 -11.89 4.54
C ASP A 41 -0.30 -10.99 5.72
N GLN A 42 0.62 -10.71 6.65
CA GLN A 42 0.37 -9.72 7.72
C GLN A 42 0.15 -8.32 7.14
N ARG A 43 0.98 -7.88 6.17
CA ARG A 43 0.80 -6.60 5.48
C ARG A 43 -0.50 -6.52 4.71
N ARG A 44 -0.89 -7.60 4.02
CA ARG A 44 -2.21 -7.69 3.36
C ARG A 44 -3.35 -7.59 4.35
N LEU A 45 -3.22 -8.21 5.52
CA LEU A 45 -4.21 -8.13 6.60
C LEU A 45 -4.31 -6.71 7.17
N GLU A 46 -3.20 -6.00 7.34
CA GLU A 46 -3.19 -4.59 7.79
C GLU A 46 -3.97 -3.70 6.82
N ILE A 47 -3.76 -3.86 5.52
CA ILE A 47 -4.54 -3.14 4.50
C ILE A 47 -6.02 -3.53 4.55
N ALA A 48 -6.35 -4.82 4.67
CA ALA A 48 -7.73 -5.28 4.83
C ALA A 48 -8.43 -4.62 6.03
N ARG A 49 -7.73 -4.53 7.17
CA ARG A 49 -8.25 -3.88 8.38
C ARG A 49 -8.51 -2.39 8.17
N ALA A 50 -7.62 -1.69 7.48
CA ALA A 50 -7.81 -0.29 7.14
C ALA A 50 -9.02 -0.09 6.20
N LEU A 51 -9.19 -0.95 5.21
CA LEU A 51 -10.33 -0.91 4.28
C LEU A 51 -11.66 -1.27 4.95
N ALA A 52 -11.65 -2.04 6.04
CA ALA A 52 -12.85 -2.36 6.81
C ALA A 52 -13.53 -1.12 7.42
N LEU A 53 -12.77 -0.03 7.60
CA LEU A 53 -13.27 1.26 8.06
C LEU A 53 -13.94 2.08 6.93
N GLU A 54 -13.98 1.56 5.72
CA GLU A 54 -14.53 2.22 4.52
C GLU A 54 -13.95 3.65 4.31
N PRO A 55 -12.61 3.80 4.34
CA PRO A 55 -11.98 5.11 4.27
C PRO A 55 -12.16 5.71 2.88
N LYS A 56 -12.18 7.05 2.80
CA LYS A 56 -12.08 7.76 1.52
C LYS A 56 -10.64 7.77 0.99
N VAL A 57 -9.68 7.80 1.89
CA VAL A 57 -8.25 7.83 1.58
C VAL A 57 -7.54 6.76 2.42
N LEU A 58 -6.81 5.88 1.77
CA LEU A 58 -5.92 4.90 2.41
C LEU A 58 -4.50 5.48 2.42
N LEU A 59 -3.90 5.55 3.61
CA LEU A 59 -2.53 6.00 3.78
C LEU A 59 -1.63 4.78 4.02
N LEU A 60 -0.60 4.63 3.19
CA LEU A 60 0.37 3.54 3.29
C LEU A 60 1.78 4.14 3.44
N ASP A 61 2.42 3.83 4.57
CA ASP A 61 3.77 4.30 4.88
C ASP A 61 4.74 3.12 4.78
N GLU A 62 5.64 3.17 3.80
CA GLU A 62 6.63 2.15 3.45
C GLU A 62 6.08 0.71 3.45
N PRO A 63 4.96 0.43 2.78
CA PRO A 63 4.32 -0.90 2.86
C PRO A 63 5.16 -2.01 2.23
N ALA A 64 6.12 -1.68 1.37
CA ALA A 64 7.05 -2.62 0.73
C ALA A 64 8.34 -2.88 1.51
N ALA A 65 8.49 -2.29 2.70
CA ALA A 65 9.68 -2.50 3.52
C ALA A 65 9.88 -3.99 3.85
N GLY A 66 11.08 -4.51 3.58
CA GLY A 66 11.43 -5.92 3.82
C GLY A 66 10.91 -6.91 2.78
N PHE A 67 10.21 -6.47 1.75
CA PHE A 67 9.72 -7.33 0.67
C PHE A 67 10.81 -7.66 -0.35
N ASN A 68 10.81 -8.89 -0.84
CA ASN A 68 11.59 -9.28 -2.00
C ASN A 68 10.99 -8.67 -3.30
N PRO A 69 11.71 -8.71 -4.45
CA PRO A 69 11.22 -8.11 -5.69
C PRO A 69 9.86 -8.64 -6.16
N GLN A 70 9.58 -9.93 -5.98
CA GLN A 70 8.31 -10.53 -6.37
C GLN A 70 7.16 -10.04 -5.47
N GLU A 71 7.38 -9.99 -4.16
CA GLU A 71 6.40 -9.48 -3.19
C GLU A 71 6.08 -8.00 -3.43
N LYS A 72 7.08 -7.19 -3.84
CA LYS A 72 6.86 -5.78 -4.23
C LYS A 72 5.95 -5.66 -5.45
N VAL A 73 6.12 -6.51 -6.45
CA VAL A 73 5.23 -6.55 -7.63
C VAL A 73 3.81 -6.88 -7.20
N GLU A 74 3.63 -7.92 -6.40
CA GLU A 74 2.31 -8.34 -5.91
C GLU A 74 1.63 -7.26 -5.07
N LEU A 75 2.38 -6.57 -4.20
CA LEU A 75 1.88 -5.43 -3.45
C LEU A 75 1.47 -4.29 -4.38
N GLY A 76 2.26 -4.00 -5.40
CA GLY A 76 1.96 -2.97 -6.40
C GLY A 76 0.64 -3.26 -7.11
N GLU A 77 0.41 -4.49 -7.54
CA GLU A 77 -0.86 -4.89 -8.16
C GLU A 77 -2.04 -4.81 -7.17
N LEU A 78 -1.82 -5.12 -5.90
CA LEU A 78 -2.83 -4.99 -4.86
C LEU A 78 -3.21 -3.52 -4.62
N ILE A 79 -2.23 -2.61 -4.60
CA ILE A 79 -2.46 -1.17 -4.46
C ILE A 79 -3.25 -0.64 -5.66
N LYS A 80 -2.89 -1.01 -6.89
CA LYS A 80 -3.65 -0.66 -8.10
C LYS A 80 -5.09 -1.16 -8.02
N LYS A 81 -5.29 -2.43 -7.66
CA LYS A 81 -6.62 -3.02 -7.48
C LYS A 81 -7.45 -2.25 -6.44
N THR A 82 -6.81 -1.78 -5.35
CA THR A 82 -7.46 -0.98 -4.32
C THR A 82 -7.89 0.39 -4.87
N ARG A 83 -7.02 1.07 -5.61
CA ARG A 83 -7.34 2.31 -6.32
C ARG A 83 -8.51 2.11 -7.30
N ASP A 84 -8.46 1.05 -8.11
CA ASP A 84 -9.46 0.75 -9.14
C ASP A 84 -10.82 0.38 -8.52
N ALA A 85 -10.84 -0.07 -7.27
CA ALA A 85 -12.05 -0.26 -6.46
C ALA A 85 -12.63 1.06 -5.91
N GLY A 86 -12.03 2.22 -6.22
CA GLY A 86 -12.53 3.56 -5.89
C GLY A 86 -11.91 4.20 -4.65
N TYR A 87 -10.90 3.60 -4.03
CA TYR A 87 -10.20 4.21 -2.92
C TYR A 87 -9.11 5.15 -3.42
N ALA A 88 -9.02 6.37 -2.86
CA ALA A 88 -7.84 7.19 -3.01
C ALA A 88 -6.71 6.59 -2.15
N VAL A 89 -5.52 6.43 -2.74
CA VAL A 89 -4.36 5.89 -2.02
C VAL A 89 -3.25 6.93 -2.00
N LEU A 90 -2.77 7.26 -0.80
CA LEU A 90 -1.54 8.01 -0.59
C LEU A 90 -0.46 7.05 -0.12
N LEU A 91 0.60 6.93 -0.90
CA LEU A 91 1.72 6.04 -0.67
C LEU A 91 2.97 6.86 -0.35
N ILE A 92 3.64 6.53 0.75
CA ILE A 92 4.99 7.00 1.07
C ILE A 92 5.93 5.83 0.82
N GLU A 93 6.88 6.02 -0.07
CA GLU A 93 7.86 5.00 -0.47
C GLU A 93 9.15 5.63 -0.95
N HIS A 94 10.25 4.92 -0.77
CA HIS A 94 11.57 5.28 -1.30
C HIS A 94 12.01 4.38 -2.47
N ASP A 95 11.28 3.29 -2.76
CA ASP A 95 11.51 2.45 -3.93
C ASP A 95 10.93 3.11 -5.18
N MET A 96 11.77 3.89 -5.86
CA MET A 96 11.36 4.61 -7.08
C MET A 96 10.82 3.68 -8.15
N SER A 97 11.31 2.43 -8.25
CA SER A 97 10.83 1.47 -9.26
C SER A 97 9.38 1.04 -9.00
N LEU A 98 9.00 0.89 -7.75
CA LEU A 98 7.63 0.62 -7.35
C LEU A 98 6.75 1.85 -7.59
N VAL A 99 7.14 3.01 -7.04
CA VAL A 99 6.40 4.27 -7.15
C VAL A 99 6.06 4.62 -8.60
N MET A 100 7.05 4.57 -9.50
CA MET A 100 6.87 4.92 -10.91
C MET A 100 5.92 3.97 -11.66
N LYS A 101 5.78 2.73 -11.18
CA LYS A 101 4.89 1.73 -11.83
C LYS A 101 3.43 1.83 -11.40
N ILE A 102 3.16 2.35 -10.20
CA ILE A 102 1.82 2.25 -9.62
C ILE A 102 1.14 3.60 -9.37
N SER A 103 1.89 4.70 -9.35
CA SER A 103 1.36 6.04 -9.03
C SER A 103 0.81 6.74 -10.24
N ASP A 104 -0.27 7.51 -10.05
CA ASP A 104 -0.81 8.42 -11.06
C ASP A 104 -0.13 9.79 -10.98
N ARG A 105 0.24 10.22 -9.77
CA ARG A 105 1.01 11.44 -9.47
C ARG A 105 2.04 11.14 -8.39
N VAL A 106 3.17 11.82 -8.48
CA VAL A 106 4.28 11.69 -7.54
C VAL A 106 4.68 13.09 -7.06
N SER A 107 4.81 13.23 -5.73
CA SER A 107 5.46 14.37 -5.10
C SER A 107 6.78 13.91 -4.50
N VAL A 108 7.88 14.55 -4.89
CA VAL A 108 9.22 14.20 -4.40
C VAL A 108 9.64 15.15 -3.30
N LEU A 109 10.04 14.58 -2.17
CA LEU A 109 10.55 15.31 -1.03
C LEU A 109 12.04 15.05 -0.88
N ASP A 110 12.80 16.10 -0.62
CA ASP A 110 14.21 16.04 -0.27
C ASP A 110 14.45 16.94 0.95
N PHE A 111 15.06 16.41 2.01
CA PHE A 111 15.23 17.09 3.30
C PHE A 111 13.98 17.84 3.79
N GLY A 112 12.80 17.22 3.64
CA GLY A 112 11.52 17.78 4.07
C GLY A 112 10.94 18.87 3.16
N GLN A 113 11.58 19.19 2.05
CA GLN A 113 11.09 20.14 1.06
C GLN A 113 10.59 19.42 -0.21
N LYS A 114 9.46 19.87 -0.74
CA LYS A 114 8.97 19.37 -2.02
C LYS A 114 9.80 19.95 -3.15
N ILE A 115 10.57 19.10 -3.84
CA ILE A 115 11.46 19.49 -4.94
C ILE A 115 10.84 19.29 -6.32
N ALA A 116 9.88 18.37 -6.46
CA ALA A 116 9.17 18.11 -7.71
C ALA A 116 7.76 17.56 -7.45
N GLU A 117 6.88 17.74 -8.43
CA GLU A 117 5.55 17.11 -8.46
C GLU A 117 5.08 16.95 -9.90
N GLY A 118 4.58 15.76 -10.25
CA GLY A 118 4.12 15.47 -11.61
C GLY A 118 3.69 14.03 -11.80
N THR A 119 3.49 13.64 -13.04
CA THR A 119 3.32 12.24 -13.44
C THR A 119 4.65 11.48 -13.27
N PRO A 120 4.62 10.14 -13.14
CA PRO A 120 5.84 9.34 -13.07
C PRO A 120 6.84 9.65 -14.20
N LYS A 121 6.35 9.88 -15.42
CA LYS A 121 7.19 10.19 -16.58
C LYS A 121 7.88 11.57 -16.46
N GLU A 122 7.18 12.57 -15.94
CA GLU A 122 7.76 13.89 -15.68
C GLU A 122 8.82 13.82 -14.60
N ILE A 123 8.53 13.09 -13.50
CA ILE A 123 9.46 12.93 -12.37
C ILE A 123 10.73 12.18 -12.77
N GLN A 124 10.64 11.15 -13.61
CA GLN A 124 11.81 10.41 -14.10
C GLN A 124 12.77 11.29 -14.95
N ASN A 125 12.26 12.36 -15.54
CA ASN A 125 13.03 13.28 -16.39
C ASN A 125 13.36 14.61 -15.68
N ASP A 126 12.94 14.78 -14.42
CA ASP A 126 13.24 15.99 -13.65
C ASP A 126 14.69 15.97 -13.14
N GLN A 127 15.48 16.95 -13.56
CA GLN A 127 16.91 17.00 -13.20
C GLN A 127 17.15 17.08 -11.70
N LYS A 128 16.29 17.77 -10.94
CA LYS A 128 16.41 17.85 -9.48
C LYS A 128 16.21 16.49 -8.81
N VAL A 129 15.28 15.69 -9.35
CA VAL A 129 15.03 14.34 -8.86
C VAL A 129 16.17 13.40 -9.22
N ILE A 130 16.69 13.53 -10.46
CA ILE A 130 17.86 12.77 -10.91
C ILE A 130 19.06 13.06 -10.00
N ASP A 131 19.34 14.32 -9.73
CA ASP A 131 20.46 14.72 -8.89
C ASP A 131 20.31 14.25 -7.43
N ALA A 132 19.09 14.30 -6.89
CA ALA A 132 18.81 13.92 -5.49
C ALA A 132 18.76 12.41 -5.26
N TYR A 133 18.22 11.63 -6.20
CA TYR A 133 17.89 10.23 -5.99
C TYR A 133 18.54 9.25 -6.97
N LEU A 134 18.85 9.68 -8.19
CA LEU A 134 19.33 8.82 -9.27
C LEU A 134 20.80 9.10 -9.60
N GLY A 135 21.30 10.31 -9.34
CA GLY A 135 22.68 10.69 -9.60
C GLY A 135 23.71 10.13 -8.61
N VAL A 136 23.27 9.56 -7.49
CA VAL A 136 24.17 8.97 -6.46
C VAL A 136 24.64 7.56 -6.84
N ALA A 137 23.99 6.91 -7.79
CA ALA A 137 24.34 5.54 -8.19
C ALA A 137 25.65 5.42 -9.00
N ASP A 138 26.13 6.51 -9.63
CA ASP A 138 27.31 6.49 -10.49
C ASP A 138 28.64 6.83 -9.78
N HIS A 139 28.64 7.10 -8.47
CA HIS A 139 29.85 7.46 -7.72
C HIS A 139 30.31 6.38 -6.70
N ALA A 140 29.72 5.19 -6.71
CA ALA A 140 30.14 4.05 -5.92
C ALA A 140 30.81 2.99 -6.83
N SER A 141 31.99 3.34 -7.36
CA SER A 141 32.93 2.41 -8.01
C SER A 141 34.21 2.35 -7.22
#